data_0d94069352811ba238382804e93f34e5
#
_entry.id   0d94069352811ba238382804e93f34e5
#
_cell.length_a   1.000
_cell.length_b   1.000
_cell.length_c   1.000
_cell.angle_alpha   90.00
_cell.angle_beta   90.00
_cell.angle_gamma   90.00
#
_symmetry.space_group_name_H-M   'P 1'
#
loop_
_entity.id
_entity.type
_entity.pdbx_description
1 polymer ?
#
loop_
_entity_poly.entity_id
_entity_poly.type
_entity_poly.pdbx_seq_one_letter_code
_entity_poly.pdbx_strand_id
1 'polypeptide(L)'
;MAGPRLDDAAADLYADLRLAPVLRQVLRHSGRLMDATAGSVSLVDEPGGTYEKVAEQGAPCRLGQRFPLDEGLTGRVVAQRGPVVVDRFGDVAGAHLPVGHATSRGAAVAVPLWWRGEVVGANVVFAGRRRRFTVAEVDGLEALTALAAPAVVRSGGPSGGRVRGRLGLAPADPPQARPTPASPLTPREREVLALLGRGLGDRAVAAELVVSHKTVEKHVGAVLRKTGTASRTAAVVRAIERGWLPAPGGADG
;
A
#
# COMPACT_ATOMS: atom_id res chain seq x y z
N MET A 1 -13.73 -21.51 -21.19
CA MET A 1 -12.27 -21.67 -21.09
C MET A 1 -11.90 -21.55 -19.61
N ALA A 2 -11.30 -22.59 -19.01
CA ALA A 2 -10.87 -22.54 -17.63
C ALA A 2 -9.75 -21.47 -17.50
N GLY A 3 -9.88 -20.54 -16.57
CA GLY A 3 -8.83 -19.60 -16.24
C GLY A 3 -7.56 -20.33 -15.77
N PRO A 4 -6.38 -19.67 -15.80
CA PRO A 4 -5.14 -20.27 -15.34
C PRO A 4 -5.32 -20.74 -13.89
N ARG A 5 -4.98 -21.99 -13.61
CA ARG A 5 -5.01 -22.52 -12.25
C ARG A 5 -3.91 -21.86 -11.45
N LEU A 6 -4.19 -21.57 -10.18
CA LEU A 6 -3.22 -20.96 -9.25
C LEU A 6 -1.94 -21.81 -9.14
N ASP A 7 -2.11 -23.14 -9.24
CA ASP A 7 -1.00 -24.11 -9.20
C ASP A 7 -0.05 -23.96 -10.38
N ASP A 8 -0.57 -23.71 -11.60
CA ASP A 8 0.26 -23.49 -12.79
C ASP A 8 1.03 -22.16 -12.66
N ALA A 9 0.38 -21.13 -12.14
CA ALA A 9 1.02 -19.84 -11.88
C ALA A 9 2.10 -19.95 -10.80
N ALA A 10 1.86 -20.75 -9.74
CA ALA A 10 2.83 -20.99 -8.68
C ALA A 10 4.06 -21.72 -9.22
N ALA A 11 3.88 -22.78 -10.02
CA ALA A 11 4.99 -23.51 -10.62
C ALA A 11 5.89 -22.62 -11.47
N ASP A 12 5.30 -21.78 -12.31
CA ASP A 12 6.03 -20.80 -13.13
C ASP A 12 6.80 -19.78 -12.28
N LEU A 13 6.20 -19.28 -11.20
CA LEU A 13 6.78 -18.27 -10.33
C LEU A 13 7.95 -18.80 -9.50
N TYR A 14 7.91 -20.07 -9.11
CA TYR A 14 8.97 -20.70 -8.31
C TYR A 14 10.12 -21.29 -9.14
N ALA A 15 9.97 -21.43 -10.45
CA ALA A 15 11.04 -21.90 -11.32
C ALA A 15 12.26 -20.96 -11.35
N ASP A 16 12.05 -19.65 -11.20
CA ASP A 16 13.12 -18.65 -11.10
C ASP A 16 12.75 -17.57 -10.08
N LEU A 17 13.31 -17.67 -8.88
CA LEU A 17 13.04 -16.76 -7.76
C LEU A 17 13.78 -15.41 -7.84
N ARG A 18 14.36 -15.05 -8.98
CA ARG A 18 14.85 -13.68 -9.19
C ARG A 18 13.67 -12.71 -9.30
N LEU A 19 13.79 -11.56 -8.65
CA LEU A 19 12.68 -10.62 -8.51
C LEU A 19 12.05 -10.21 -9.85
N ALA A 20 12.86 -9.80 -10.82
CA ALA A 20 12.34 -9.28 -12.08
C ALA A 20 11.56 -10.32 -12.93
N PRO A 21 12.04 -11.57 -13.10
CA PRO A 21 11.25 -12.63 -13.70
C PRO A 21 9.93 -12.90 -12.98
N VAL A 22 9.95 -13.04 -11.66
CA VAL A 22 8.75 -13.30 -10.85
C VAL A 22 7.72 -12.19 -11.04
N LEU A 23 8.11 -10.92 -10.94
CA LEU A 23 7.16 -9.81 -11.10
C LEU A 23 6.57 -9.74 -12.52
N ARG A 24 7.37 -10.04 -13.56
CA ARG A 24 6.84 -10.14 -14.94
C ARG A 24 5.84 -11.28 -15.10
N GLN A 25 6.08 -12.42 -14.43
CA GLN A 25 5.15 -13.54 -14.44
C GLN A 25 3.86 -13.19 -13.70
N VAL A 26 3.94 -12.53 -12.52
CA VAL A 26 2.76 -12.01 -11.81
C VAL A 26 1.92 -11.15 -12.75
N LEU A 27 2.51 -10.16 -13.43
CA LEU A 27 1.78 -9.30 -14.34
C LEU A 27 1.12 -10.07 -15.50
N ARG A 28 1.82 -11.04 -16.08
CA ARG A 28 1.29 -11.89 -17.14
C ARG A 28 0.09 -12.71 -16.69
N HIS A 29 0.19 -13.35 -15.52
CA HIS A 29 -0.91 -14.14 -14.96
C HIS A 29 -2.05 -13.24 -14.50
N SER A 30 -1.77 -12.08 -13.91
CA SER A 30 -2.77 -11.07 -13.56
C SER A 30 -3.56 -10.62 -14.80
N GLY A 31 -2.87 -10.35 -15.91
CA GLY A 31 -3.50 -9.99 -17.17
C GLY A 31 -4.46 -11.07 -17.68
N ARG A 32 -4.06 -12.35 -17.60
CA ARG A 32 -4.89 -13.48 -18.00
C ARG A 32 -6.10 -13.68 -17.08
N LEU A 33 -5.88 -13.59 -15.75
CA LEU A 33 -6.93 -13.75 -14.75
C LEU A 33 -8.00 -12.66 -14.88
N MET A 34 -7.55 -11.43 -15.13
CA MET A 34 -8.40 -10.23 -15.14
C MET A 34 -8.89 -9.83 -16.52
N ASP A 35 -8.60 -10.60 -17.58
CA ASP A 35 -8.85 -10.20 -18.98
C ASP A 35 -8.36 -8.76 -19.25
N ALA A 36 -7.10 -8.51 -18.90
CA ALA A 36 -6.48 -7.21 -18.98
C ALA A 36 -5.10 -7.28 -19.64
N THR A 37 -4.74 -6.24 -20.37
CA THR A 37 -3.49 -6.17 -21.13
C THR A 37 -2.43 -5.29 -20.48
N ALA A 38 -2.80 -4.54 -19.44
CA ALA A 38 -1.92 -3.58 -18.80
C ALA A 38 -1.93 -3.74 -17.27
N GLY A 39 -0.77 -3.54 -16.66
CA GLY A 39 -0.60 -3.61 -15.21
C GLY A 39 0.78 -3.14 -14.76
N SER A 40 0.95 -2.96 -13.46
CA SER A 40 2.23 -2.62 -12.84
C SER A 40 2.34 -3.21 -11.44
N VAL A 41 3.58 -3.54 -11.05
CA VAL A 41 3.89 -3.88 -9.65
C VAL A 41 4.77 -2.81 -9.06
N SER A 42 4.45 -2.40 -7.84
CA SER A 42 5.23 -1.47 -7.04
C SER A 42 5.74 -2.15 -5.79
N LEU A 43 6.93 -1.76 -5.31
CA LEU A 43 7.40 -2.08 -3.97
C LEU A 43 7.26 -0.86 -3.07
N VAL A 44 6.82 -1.09 -1.85
CA VAL A 44 6.52 -0.06 -0.85
C VAL A 44 7.71 0.09 0.11
N ASP A 45 8.08 1.32 0.38
CA ASP A 45 9.00 1.74 1.44
C ASP A 45 8.19 2.61 2.42
N GLU A 46 7.46 1.95 3.30
CA GLU A 46 6.56 2.63 4.24
C GLU A 46 7.30 3.56 5.19
N PRO A 47 8.46 3.17 5.79
CA PRO A 47 9.27 4.09 6.58
C PRO A 47 9.77 5.30 5.80
N GLY A 48 10.10 5.13 4.52
CA GLY A 48 10.51 6.22 3.62
C GLY A 48 9.35 7.02 3.04
N GLY A 49 8.09 6.63 3.31
CA GLY A 49 6.90 7.29 2.80
C GLY A 49 6.73 7.22 1.28
N THR A 50 7.34 6.22 0.62
CA THR A 50 7.39 6.14 -0.84
C THR A 50 7.13 4.73 -1.36
N TYR A 51 6.83 4.63 -2.67
CA TYR A 51 6.85 3.36 -3.39
C TYR A 51 7.55 3.50 -4.74
N GLU A 52 8.08 2.42 -5.26
CA GLU A 52 8.79 2.36 -6.54
C GLU A 52 8.11 1.42 -7.52
N LYS A 53 7.95 1.84 -8.78
CA LYS A 53 7.45 1.00 -9.86
C LYS A 53 8.55 0.05 -10.32
N VAL A 54 8.42 -1.25 -10.05
CA VAL A 54 9.47 -2.25 -10.31
C VAL A 54 9.16 -3.22 -11.45
N ALA A 55 7.90 -3.25 -11.90
CA ALA A 55 7.50 -3.97 -13.11
C ALA A 55 6.28 -3.30 -13.76
N GLU A 56 6.21 -3.35 -15.10
CA GLU A 56 5.08 -2.87 -15.87
C GLU A 56 4.86 -3.75 -17.10
N GLN A 57 3.62 -3.75 -17.59
CA GLN A 57 3.22 -4.43 -18.81
C GLN A 57 2.08 -3.66 -19.47
N GLY A 58 2.11 -3.53 -20.80
CA GLY A 58 1.00 -3.02 -21.63
C GLY A 58 0.68 -1.53 -21.50
N ALA A 59 1.26 -0.83 -20.53
CA ALA A 59 1.12 0.62 -20.35
C ALA A 59 2.38 1.19 -19.70
N PRO A 60 2.83 2.40 -20.07
CA PRO A 60 3.99 3.05 -19.46
C PRO A 60 3.62 3.60 -18.08
N CYS A 61 3.86 2.81 -17.05
CA CYS A 61 3.57 3.15 -15.65
C CYS A 61 4.76 3.81 -14.92
N ARG A 62 5.73 4.33 -15.66
CA ARG A 62 6.94 4.99 -15.15
C ARG A 62 7.85 4.05 -14.34
N LEU A 63 8.23 2.93 -14.97
CA LEU A 63 9.15 1.93 -14.40
C LEU A 63 10.40 2.59 -13.80
N GLY A 64 10.79 2.17 -12.61
CA GLY A 64 11.96 2.65 -11.88
C GLY A 64 11.76 3.99 -11.17
N GLN A 65 10.63 4.66 -11.32
CA GLN A 65 10.35 5.91 -10.60
C GLN A 65 9.74 5.66 -9.23
N ARG A 66 10.05 6.56 -8.30
CA ARG A 66 9.50 6.60 -6.94
C ARG A 66 8.41 7.64 -6.84
N PHE A 67 7.42 7.33 -6.02
CA PHE A 67 6.25 8.15 -5.77
C PHE A 67 5.93 8.19 -4.28
N PRO A 68 5.34 9.29 -3.78
CA PRO A 68 4.85 9.36 -2.41
C PRO A 68 3.70 8.36 -2.16
N LEU A 69 3.55 7.89 -0.92
CA LEU A 69 2.49 6.97 -0.53
C LEU A 69 1.09 7.62 -0.48
N ASP A 70 0.97 8.92 -0.59
CA ASP A 70 -0.31 9.63 -0.68
C ASP A 70 -0.84 9.74 -2.12
N GLU A 71 -0.13 9.18 -3.11
CA GLU A 71 -0.48 9.24 -4.52
C GLU A 71 -0.81 7.88 -5.14
N GLY A 72 -1.70 7.89 -6.12
CA GLY A 72 -2.03 6.74 -6.96
C GLY A 72 -2.76 5.60 -6.26
N LEU A 73 -2.98 4.50 -6.98
CA LEU A 73 -3.64 3.31 -6.43
C LEU A 73 -2.76 2.56 -5.43
N THR A 74 -1.46 2.55 -5.61
CA THR A 74 -0.54 1.91 -4.66
C THR A 74 -0.62 2.57 -3.29
N GLY A 75 -0.62 3.91 -3.23
CA GLY A 75 -0.79 4.63 -1.98
C GLY A 75 -2.13 4.34 -1.30
N ARG A 76 -3.22 4.26 -2.09
CA ARG A 76 -4.54 3.89 -1.55
C ARG A 76 -4.56 2.47 -0.98
N VAL A 77 -3.90 1.50 -1.62
CA VAL A 77 -3.77 0.12 -1.12
C VAL A 77 -3.06 0.10 0.23
N VAL A 78 -1.97 0.86 0.37
CA VAL A 78 -1.23 0.98 1.63
C VAL A 78 -2.10 1.62 2.72
N ALA A 79 -2.76 2.73 2.41
CA ALA A 79 -3.61 3.45 3.35
C ALA A 79 -4.83 2.64 3.82
N GLN A 80 -5.45 1.86 2.91
CA GLN A 80 -6.64 1.04 3.22
C GLN A 80 -6.28 -0.35 3.75
N ARG A 81 -5.00 -0.75 3.60
CA ARG A 81 -4.52 -2.11 3.89
C ARG A 81 -5.42 -3.19 3.28
N GLY A 82 -5.76 -3.01 2.01
CA GLY A 82 -6.66 -3.91 1.29
C GLY A 82 -6.81 -3.56 -0.18
N PRO A 83 -7.58 -4.37 -0.93
CA PRO A 83 -7.85 -4.13 -2.34
C PRO A 83 -8.54 -2.79 -2.59
N VAL A 84 -8.17 -2.13 -3.67
CA VAL A 84 -8.78 -0.89 -4.14
C VAL A 84 -9.30 -1.09 -5.56
N VAL A 85 -10.57 -0.81 -5.78
CA VAL A 85 -11.20 -0.88 -7.10
C VAL A 85 -11.68 0.51 -7.50
N VAL A 86 -11.44 0.90 -8.74
CA VAL A 86 -11.92 2.16 -9.32
C VAL A 86 -12.56 1.91 -10.68
N ASP A 87 -13.68 2.56 -10.94
CA ASP A 87 -14.41 2.44 -12.21
C ASP A 87 -13.68 3.17 -13.34
N ARG A 88 -12.84 4.15 -13.00
CA ARG A 88 -12.07 4.95 -13.94
C ARG A 88 -10.73 5.34 -13.32
N PHE A 89 -9.64 4.82 -13.87
CA PHE A 89 -8.31 5.10 -13.35
C PHE A 89 -7.91 6.58 -13.46
N GLY A 90 -8.36 7.27 -14.50
CA GLY A 90 -8.05 8.68 -14.71
C GLY A 90 -8.59 9.64 -13.63
N ASP A 91 -9.53 9.19 -12.79
CA ASP A 91 -10.09 9.98 -11.69
C ASP A 91 -9.26 9.80 -10.38
N VAL A 92 -8.21 9.00 -10.42
CA VAL A 92 -7.31 8.77 -9.28
C VAL A 92 -6.32 9.92 -9.17
N ALA A 93 -6.31 10.61 -8.04
CA ALA A 93 -5.32 11.65 -7.75
C ALA A 93 -3.91 11.06 -7.80
N GLY A 94 -2.98 11.73 -8.48
CA GLY A 94 -1.63 11.22 -8.68
C GLY A 94 -1.56 9.99 -9.60
N ALA A 95 -2.48 9.83 -10.54
CA ALA A 95 -2.42 8.76 -11.53
C ALA A 95 -1.16 8.90 -12.41
N HIS A 96 -0.39 7.82 -12.53
CA HIS A 96 0.93 7.85 -13.17
C HIS A 96 0.96 7.42 -14.64
N LEU A 97 -0.20 7.21 -15.27
CA LEU A 97 -0.29 7.02 -16.70
C LEU A 97 -0.21 8.37 -17.44
N PRO A 98 0.33 8.41 -18.66
CA PRO A 98 0.32 9.61 -19.48
C PRO A 98 -1.09 10.14 -19.68
N VAL A 99 -1.22 11.46 -19.71
CA VAL A 99 -2.51 12.14 -19.97
C VAL A 99 -3.08 11.67 -21.29
N GLY A 100 -4.35 11.25 -21.30
CA GLY A 100 -5.03 10.78 -22.50
C GLY A 100 -4.73 9.32 -22.88
N HIS A 101 -3.89 8.59 -22.14
CA HIS A 101 -3.65 7.17 -22.41
C HIS A 101 -4.97 6.38 -22.35
N ALA A 102 -5.19 5.49 -23.32
CA ALA A 102 -6.47 4.75 -23.46
C ALA A 102 -6.84 3.99 -22.18
N THR A 103 -5.84 3.40 -21.50
CA THR A 103 -5.98 2.66 -20.25
C THR A 103 -6.52 3.52 -19.10
N SER A 104 -6.30 4.85 -19.10
CA SER A 104 -6.79 5.74 -18.04
C SER A 104 -8.31 5.87 -18.01
N ARG A 105 -9.00 5.55 -19.12
CA ARG A 105 -10.47 5.63 -19.22
C ARG A 105 -11.19 4.41 -18.64
N GLY A 106 -10.46 3.32 -18.42
CA GLY A 106 -10.98 2.05 -17.92
C GLY A 106 -10.95 1.93 -16.41
N ALA A 107 -11.60 0.87 -15.95
CA ALA A 107 -11.53 0.44 -14.55
C ALA A 107 -10.13 -0.08 -14.20
N ALA A 108 -9.76 0.04 -12.94
CA ALA A 108 -8.55 -0.55 -12.42
C ALA A 108 -8.79 -1.18 -11.05
N VAL A 109 -8.01 -2.21 -10.75
CA VAL A 109 -7.95 -2.84 -9.44
C VAL A 109 -6.50 -2.89 -8.97
N ALA A 110 -6.30 -2.60 -7.71
CA ALA A 110 -5.00 -2.74 -7.05
C ALA A 110 -5.15 -3.63 -5.82
N VAL A 111 -4.24 -4.57 -5.65
CA VAL A 111 -4.23 -5.47 -4.49
C VAL A 111 -2.89 -5.39 -3.77
N PRO A 112 -2.88 -5.54 -2.43
CA PRO A 112 -1.65 -5.53 -1.67
C PRO A 112 -0.81 -6.79 -1.90
N LEU A 113 0.50 -6.63 -1.84
CA LEU A 113 1.45 -7.72 -1.67
C LEU A 113 1.83 -7.76 -0.20
N TRP A 114 1.36 -8.80 0.48
CA TRP A 114 1.56 -8.97 1.91
C TRP A 114 2.82 -9.77 2.25
N TRP A 115 3.52 -9.34 3.28
CA TRP A 115 4.54 -10.13 3.95
C TRP A 115 4.52 -9.90 5.46
N ARG A 116 4.29 -10.96 6.24
CA ARG A 116 4.25 -10.92 7.72
C ARG A 116 3.35 -9.80 8.28
N GLY A 117 2.20 -9.59 7.67
CA GLY A 117 1.25 -8.55 8.08
C GLY A 117 1.56 -7.14 7.55
N GLU A 118 2.67 -6.95 6.84
CA GLU A 118 3.04 -5.67 6.22
C GLU A 118 2.73 -5.64 4.73
N VAL A 119 2.36 -4.47 4.20
CA VAL A 119 2.20 -4.24 2.76
C VAL A 119 3.55 -3.89 2.17
N VAL A 120 4.22 -4.87 1.58
CA VAL A 120 5.56 -4.70 0.97
C VAL A 120 5.50 -4.31 -0.51
N GLY A 121 4.31 -4.24 -1.09
CA GLY A 121 4.10 -3.86 -2.48
C GLY A 121 2.62 -3.84 -2.85
N ALA A 122 2.36 -3.51 -4.11
CA ALA A 122 1.03 -3.58 -4.70
C ALA A 122 1.10 -4.01 -6.16
N ASN A 123 0.11 -4.80 -6.58
CA ASN A 123 -0.11 -5.19 -7.96
C ASN A 123 -1.34 -4.44 -8.48
N VAL A 124 -1.17 -3.67 -9.56
CA VAL A 124 -2.22 -2.86 -10.17
C VAL A 124 -2.51 -3.41 -11.56
N VAL A 125 -3.79 -3.68 -11.84
CA VAL A 125 -4.27 -4.15 -13.14
C VAL A 125 -5.24 -3.15 -13.73
N PHE A 126 -5.08 -2.84 -15.02
CA PHE A 126 -5.90 -1.90 -15.75
C PHE A 126 -6.73 -2.64 -16.82
N ALA A 127 -8.05 -2.54 -16.71
CA ALA A 127 -8.95 -3.22 -17.65
C ALA A 127 -9.02 -2.59 -19.03
N GLY A 128 -8.52 -1.35 -19.21
CA GLY A 128 -8.61 -0.62 -20.48
C GLY A 128 -10.02 -0.17 -20.87
N ARG A 129 -11.04 -0.70 -20.23
CA ARG A 129 -12.47 -0.39 -20.40
C ARG A 129 -13.17 -0.25 -19.07
N ARG A 130 -14.33 0.38 -19.03
CA ARG A 130 -15.18 0.39 -17.83
C ARG A 130 -15.74 -1.02 -17.62
N ARG A 131 -15.54 -1.57 -16.43
CA ARG A 131 -16.12 -2.83 -15.97
C ARG A 131 -16.17 -2.87 -14.46
N ARG A 132 -17.00 -3.76 -13.94
CA ARG A 132 -16.95 -4.14 -12.52
C ARG A 132 -16.09 -5.37 -12.37
N PHE A 133 -15.34 -5.41 -11.29
CA PHE A 133 -14.60 -6.60 -10.87
C PHE A 133 -15.45 -7.36 -9.86
N THR A 134 -15.50 -8.67 -9.99
CA THR A 134 -16.17 -9.54 -9.01
C THR A 134 -15.26 -9.78 -7.81
N VAL A 135 -15.84 -10.13 -6.66
CA VAL A 135 -15.08 -10.51 -5.46
C VAL A 135 -14.09 -11.63 -5.77
N ALA A 136 -14.54 -12.68 -6.47
CA ALA A 136 -13.70 -13.82 -6.84
C ALA A 136 -12.49 -13.41 -7.74
N GLU A 137 -12.65 -12.42 -8.63
CA GLU A 137 -11.54 -11.91 -9.42
C GLU A 137 -10.53 -11.18 -8.53
N VAL A 138 -11.00 -10.35 -7.60
CA VAL A 138 -10.12 -9.61 -6.68
C VAL A 138 -9.39 -10.58 -5.76
N ASP A 139 -10.08 -11.54 -5.15
CA ASP A 139 -9.49 -12.57 -4.29
C ASP A 139 -8.44 -13.41 -5.06
N GLY A 140 -8.75 -13.78 -6.29
CA GLY A 140 -7.81 -14.49 -7.17
C GLY A 140 -6.56 -13.67 -7.49
N LEU A 141 -6.72 -12.36 -7.69
CA LEU A 141 -5.61 -11.46 -7.92
C LEU A 141 -4.74 -11.27 -6.67
N GLU A 142 -5.35 -11.17 -5.48
CA GLU A 142 -4.60 -11.15 -4.21
C GLU A 142 -3.81 -12.44 -4.00
N ALA A 143 -4.45 -13.60 -4.16
CA ALA A 143 -3.80 -14.90 -4.03
C ALA A 143 -2.61 -15.06 -4.99
N LEU A 144 -2.79 -14.68 -6.25
CA LEU A 144 -1.72 -14.68 -7.25
C LEU A 144 -0.57 -13.72 -6.86
N THR A 145 -0.92 -12.51 -6.38
CA THR A 145 0.06 -11.51 -5.99
C THR A 145 0.88 -11.95 -4.78
N ALA A 146 0.26 -12.65 -3.83
CA ALA A 146 0.93 -13.20 -2.65
C ALA A 146 2.08 -14.18 -3.01
N LEU A 147 1.99 -14.88 -4.15
CA LEU A 147 3.06 -15.79 -4.61
C LEU A 147 4.39 -15.06 -4.91
N ALA A 148 4.37 -13.73 -5.12
CA ALA A 148 5.59 -12.96 -5.35
C ALA A 148 6.33 -12.59 -4.05
N ALA A 149 5.68 -12.69 -2.88
CA ALA A 149 6.25 -12.24 -1.61
C ALA A 149 7.63 -12.85 -1.28
N PRO A 150 7.88 -14.17 -1.45
CA PRO A 150 9.20 -14.75 -1.21
C PRO A 150 10.31 -14.15 -2.07
N ALA A 151 10.02 -13.84 -3.34
CA ALA A 151 11.00 -13.23 -4.25
C ALA A 151 11.34 -11.80 -3.84
N VAL A 152 10.34 -11.01 -3.41
CA VAL A 152 10.53 -9.65 -2.90
C VAL A 152 11.43 -9.66 -1.66
N VAL A 153 11.15 -10.55 -0.71
CA VAL A 153 11.91 -10.63 0.55
C VAL A 153 13.35 -11.09 0.30
N ARG A 154 13.56 -12.09 -0.55
CA ARG A 154 14.91 -12.57 -0.93
C ARG A 154 15.73 -11.52 -1.67
N SER A 155 15.10 -10.59 -2.37
CA SER A 155 15.78 -9.47 -3.04
C SER A 155 16.24 -8.38 -2.09
N GLY A 156 15.93 -8.46 -0.81
CA GLY A 156 16.31 -7.50 0.23
C GLY A 156 15.17 -6.62 0.73
N GLY A 157 13.92 -6.98 0.39
CA GLY A 157 12.71 -6.28 0.86
C GLY A 157 12.50 -4.89 0.25
N PRO A 158 11.53 -4.14 0.77
CA PRO A 158 11.12 -2.85 0.23
C PRO A 158 12.12 -1.71 0.45
N SER A 159 13.18 -1.90 1.23
CA SER A 159 14.21 -0.87 1.43
C SER A 159 15.01 -0.63 0.14
N GLY A 160 14.46 0.20 -0.70
CA GLY A 160 14.70 0.53 -2.12
C GLY A 160 16.12 0.45 -2.72
N GLY A 161 17.18 0.66 -1.99
CA GLY A 161 18.54 0.69 -2.55
C GLY A 161 19.04 -0.68 -3.04
N ARG A 162 18.72 -1.78 -2.35
CA ARG A 162 19.18 -3.13 -2.71
C ARG A 162 18.39 -3.76 -3.86
N VAL A 163 17.10 -3.45 -3.96
CA VAL A 163 16.24 -3.94 -5.05
C VAL A 163 16.68 -3.32 -6.38
N ARG A 164 16.97 -2.02 -6.40
CA ARG A 164 17.42 -1.32 -7.61
C ARG A 164 18.72 -1.88 -8.18
N GLY A 165 19.72 -2.10 -7.33
CA GLY A 165 21.00 -2.67 -7.76
C GLY A 165 20.85 -4.06 -8.39
N ARG A 166 19.94 -4.89 -7.88
CA ARG A 166 19.68 -6.23 -8.42
C ARG A 166 18.85 -6.24 -9.71
N LEU A 167 18.04 -5.21 -9.93
CA LEU A 167 17.26 -5.06 -11.16
C LEU A 167 18.04 -4.36 -12.28
N GLY A 168 19.25 -3.88 -12.00
CA GLY A 168 20.04 -3.10 -12.95
C GLY A 168 19.40 -1.76 -13.32
N LEU A 169 18.53 -1.23 -12.45
CA LEU A 169 17.87 0.05 -12.66
C LEU A 169 18.83 1.19 -12.32
N ALA A 170 18.92 2.18 -13.20
CA ALA A 170 19.70 3.39 -12.94
C ALA A 170 19.19 4.11 -11.66
N PRO A 171 20.06 4.78 -10.89
CA PRO A 171 19.63 5.62 -9.79
C PRO A 171 18.64 6.66 -10.30
N ALA A 172 17.41 6.68 -9.79
CA ALA A 172 16.52 7.81 -9.97
C ALA A 172 16.87 8.85 -8.90
N ASP A 173 16.87 10.12 -9.26
CA ASP A 173 16.92 11.18 -8.27
C ASP A 173 15.76 10.98 -7.29
N PRO A 174 16.00 11.05 -5.97
CA PRO A 174 14.93 10.94 -5.01
C PRO A 174 13.89 12.04 -5.30
N PRO A 175 12.59 11.71 -5.39
CA PRO A 175 11.60 12.78 -5.36
C PRO A 175 11.86 13.55 -4.07
N GLN A 176 11.88 14.86 -4.16
CA GLN A 176 12.00 15.71 -2.97
C GLN A 176 10.83 15.30 -2.07
N ALA A 177 11.15 14.60 -0.99
CA ALA A 177 10.18 14.24 0.02
C ALA A 177 9.57 15.56 0.52
N ARG A 178 8.28 15.76 0.28
CA ARG A 178 7.58 16.81 1.02
C ARG A 178 7.78 16.46 2.49
N PRO A 179 8.29 17.38 3.33
CA PRO A 179 8.47 17.09 4.74
C PRO A 179 7.12 16.67 5.29
N THR A 180 7.04 15.47 5.84
CA THR A 180 5.85 15.02 6.60
C THR A 180 5.62 16.11 7.65
N PRO A 181 4.44 16.74 7.71
CA PRO A 181 4.21 17.79 8.68
C PRO A 181 4.55 17.25 10.06
N ALA A 182 5.44 17.91 10.77
CA ALA A 182 5.85 17.49 12.09
C ALA A 182 4.59 17.29 12.93
N SER A 183 4.45 16.10 13.54
CA SER A 183 3.28 15.80 14.37
C SER A 183 3.17 16.82 15.49
N PRO A 184 2.04 17.51 15.66
CA PRO A 184 1.84 18.44 16.78
C PRO A 184 1.72 17.72 18.12
N LEU A 185 1.65 16.37 18.09
CA LEU A 185 1.45 15.54 19.28
C LEU A 185 2.79 15.21 19.92
N THR A 186 2.84 15.30 21.25
CA THR A 186 3.96 14.80 22.05
C THR A 186 4.05 13.28 21.96
N PRO A 187 5.20 12.63 22.27
CA PRO A 187 5.29 11.17 22.32
C PRO A 187 4.18 10.55 23.16
N ARG A 188 3.89 11.10 24.34
CA ARG A 188 2.86 10.59 25.24
C ARG A 188 1.44 10.74 24.68
N GLU A 189 1.14 11.82 23.98
CA GLU A 189 -0.15 12.02 23.31
C GLU A 189 -0.32 11.03 22.14
N ARG A 190 0.76 10.68 21.44
CA ARG A 190 0.73 9.64 20.38
C ARG A 190 0.48 8.24 20.96
N GLU A 191 1.10 7.88 22.09
CA GLU A 191 0.84 6.62 22.79
C GLU A 191 -0.64 6.50 23.21
N VAL A 192 -1.18 7.53 23.85
CA VAL A 192 -2.60 7.57 24.21
C VAL A 192 -3.49 7.42 22.97
N LEU A 193 -3.21 8.15 21.92
CA LEU A 193 -4.01 8.13 20.69
C LEU A 193 -3.90 6.78 19.95
N ALA A 194 -2.74 6.13 19.99
CA ALA A 194 -2.56 4.78 19.44
C ALA A 194 -3.42 3.74 20.18
N LEU A 195 -3.48 3.79 21.50
CA LEU A 195 -4.32 2.90 22.32
C LEU A 195 -5.81 3.15 22.09
N LEU A 196 -6.22 4.41 21.93
CA LEU A 196 -7.59 4.76 21.53
C LEU A 196 -7.93 4.21 20.12
N GLY A 197 -6.97 4.22 19.19
CA GLY A 197 -7.10 3.64 17.85
C GLY A 197 -7.29 2.11 17.87
N ARG A 198 -6.77 1.43 18.91
CA ARG A 198 -7.01 0.00 19.17
C ARG A 198 -8.38 -0.26 19.83
N GLY A 199 -9.19 0.77 20.05
CA GLY A 199 -10.51 0.66 20.67
C GLY A 199 -10.51 0.63 22.20
N LEU A 200 -9.38 0.89 22.88
CA LEU A 200 -9.32 0.93 24.33
C LEU A 200 -10.05 2.16 24.91
N GLY A 201 -10.85 1.94 25.93
CA GLY A 201 -11.45 3.02 26.72
C GLY A 201 -10.43 3.65 27.69
N ASP A 202 -10.72 4.86 28.19
CA ASP A 202 -9.80 5.65 29.01
C ASP A 202 -9.27 4.92 30.25
N ARG A 203 -10.08 4.04 30.86
CA ARG A 203 -9.64 3.20 32.01
C ARG A 203 -8.61 2.15 31.58
N ALA A 204 -8.82 1.52 30.43
CA ALA A 204 -7.88 0.53 29.90
C ALA A 204 -6.58 1.20 29.46
N VAL A 205 -6.66 2.37 28.81
CA VAL A 205 -5.49 3.21 28.48
C VAL A 205 -4.73 3.61 29.73
N ALA A 206 -5.43 4.00 30.80
CA ALA A 206 -4.81 4.37 32.08
C ALA A 206 -4.05 3.20 32.71
N ALA A 207 -4.62 1.99 32.67
CA ALA A 207 -3.98 0.77 33.15
C ALA A 207 -2.74 0.41 32.32
N GLU A 208 -2.85 0.44 30.99
CA GLU A 208 -1.76 0.11 30.05
C GLU A 208 -0.56 1.07 30.21
N LEU A 209 -0.85 2.36 30.41
CA LEU A 209 0.18 3.40 30.53
C LEU A 209 0.62 3.66 31.99
N VAL A 210 0.07 2.94 32.96
CA VAL A 210 0.35 3.09 34.39
C VAL A 210 0.16 4.56 34.89
N VAL A 211 -0.97 5.14 34.49
CA VAL A 211 -1.33 6.52 34.88
C VAL A 211 -2.76 6.60 35.40
N SER A 212 -3.14 7.74 36.01
CA SER A 212 -4.53 7.95 36.46
C SER A 212 -5.46 8.17 35.25
N HIS A 213 -6.73 7.78 35.39
CA HIS A 213 -7.80 8.06 34.45
C HIS A 213 -7.87 9.57 34.09
N LYS A 214 -7.74 10.43 35.10
CA LYS A 214 -7.72 11.90 34.93
C LYS A 214 -6.55 12.37 34.06
N THR A 215 -5.41 11.67 34.11
CA THR A 215 -4.24 11.96 33.27
C THR A 215 -4.55 11.61 31.81
N VAL A 216 -5.22 10.48 31.55
CA VAL A 216 -5.65 10.10 30.19
C VAL A 216 -6.63 11.12 29.62
N GLU A 217 -7.65 11.52 30.38
CA GLU A 217 -8.60 12.57 29.97
C GLU A 217 -7.89 13.87 29.56
N LYS A 218 -6.89 14.29 30.35
CA LYS A 218 -6.06 15.47 30.03
C LYS A 218 -5.32 15.31 28.70
N HIS A 219 -4.72 14.14 28.44
CA HIS A 219 -4.04 13.85 27.18
C HIS A 219 -5.03 13.80 26.00
N VAL A 220 -6.18 13.17 26.17
CA VAL A 220 -7.25 13.15 25.15
C VAL A 220 -7.69 14.56 24.81
N GLY A 221 -7.97 15.40 25.79
CA GLY A 221 -8.31 16.81 25.59
C GLY A 221 -7.22 17.60 24.85
N ALA A 222 -5.94 17.35 25.14
CA ALA A 222 -4.82 17.95 24.43
C ALA A 222 -4.74 17.48 22.97
N VAL A 223 -4.95 16.17 22.75
CA VAL A 223 -4.99 15.58 21.40
C VAL A 223 -6.11 16.22 20.58
N LEU A 224 -7.34 16.29 21.09
CA LEU A 224 -8.47 16.89 20.39
C LEU A 224 -8.20 18.33 19.96
N ARG A 225 -7.64 19.14 20.86
CA ARG A 225 -7.25 20.53 20.54
C ARG A 225 -6.17 20.60 19.45
N LYS A 226 -5.11 19.78 19.57
CA LYS A 226 -3.98 19.80 18.63
C LYS A 226 -4.34 19.25 17.25
N THR A 227 -5.26 18.28 17.20
CA THR A 227 -5.76 17.73 15.94
C THR A 227 -6.91 18.54 15.35
N GLY A 228 -7.51 19.46 16.11
CA GLY A 228 -8.67 20.24 15.67
C GLY A 228 -9.91 19.36 15.41
N THR A 229 -10.11 18.33 16.26
CA THR A 229 -11.23 17.39 16.11
C THR A 229 -12.14 17.42 17.34
N ALA A 230 -13.44 17.12 17.13
CA ALA A 230 -14.44 17.12 18.20
C ALA A 230 -14.60 15.76 18.90
N SER A 231 -14.03 14.68 18.33
CA SER A 231 -14.17 13.36 18.91
C SER A 231 -12.85 12.56 18.85
N ARG A 232 -12.70 11.59 19.77
CA ARG A 232 -11.53 10.68 19.81
C ARG A 232 -11.36 9.89 18.52
N THR A 233 -12.45 9.41 17.93
CA THR A 233 -12.43 8.68 16.67
C THR A 233 -11.95 9.57 15.52
N ALA A 234 -12.45 10.79 15.43
CA ALA A 234 -11.99 11.76 14.44
C ALA A 234 -10.51 12.13 14.60
N ALA A 235 -10.03 12.18 15.86
CA ALA A 235 -8.62 12.43 16.15
C ALA A 235 -7.73 11.27 15.68
N VAL A 236 -8.15 10.03 15.89
CA VAL A 236 -7.45 8.83 15.41
C VAL A 236 -7.39 8.82 13.88
N VAL A 237 -8.54 9.01 13.21
CA VAL A 237 -8.61 9.05 11.75
C VAL A 237 -7.70 10.14 11.19
N ARG A 238 -7.78 11.36 11.72
CA ARG A 238 -6.91 12.47 11.28
C ARG A 238 -5.44 12.20 11.51
N ALA A 239 -5.08 11.56 12.63
CA ALA A 239 -3.68 11.23 12.90
C ALA A 239 -3.13 10.17 11.94
N ILE A 240 -3.96 9.20 11.55
CA ILE A 240 -3.63 8.20 10.53
C ILE A 240 -3.48 8.89 9.16
N GLU A 241 -4.45 9.71 8.75
CA GLU A 241 -4.43 10.47 7.49
C GLU A 241 -3.20 11.37 7.35
N ARG A 242 -2.72 11.92 8.46
CA ARG A 242 -1.54 12.80 8.51
C ARG A 242 -0.22 12.05 8.73
N GLY A 243 -0.26 10.72 8.85
CA GLY A 243 0.92 9.91 9.12
C GLY A 243 1.51 10.11 10.53
N TRP A 244 0.73 10.66 11.48
CA TRP A 244 1.17 10.83 12.88
C TRP A 244 1.00 9.57 13.72
N LEU A 245 0.14 8.65 13.25
CA LEU A 245 -0.05 7.32 13.81
C LEU A 245 -0.03 6.27 12.68
N PRO A 246 0.53 5.07 12.94
CA PRO A 246 0.31 3.94 12.07
C PRO A 246 -1.18 3.55 12.06
N ALA A 247 -1.66 3.00 10.95
CA ALA A 247 -3.00 2.45 10.89
C ALA A 247 -3.17 1.32 11.93
N PRO A 248 -4.34 1.16 12.55
CA PRO A 248 -4.58 0.10 13.53
C PRO A 248 -4.39 -1.28 12.88
N GLY A 249 -3.42 -2.03 13.36
CA GLY A 249 -3.01 -3.35 12.84
C GLY A 249 -1.50 -3.57 12.75
N GLY A 250 -0.68 -2.57 13.01
CA GLY A 250 0.78 -2.64 12.89
C GLY A 250 1.51 -2.48 14.22
N ALA A 251 1.20 -3.31 15.23
CA ALA A 251 2.07 -3.54 16.38
C ALA A 251 1.53 -4.74 17.16
N ASP A 252 2.19 -5.87 16.98
CA ASP A 252 2.63 -6.78 18.03
C ASP A 252 3.02 -8.11 17.40
N GLY A 253 4.32 -8.40 17.45
CA GLY A 253 4.94 -9.67 17.13
C GLY A 253 6.44 -9.52 17.15
#